data_6dff40a3f634ddf7df1c35eca6e7dc45
#
_entry.id   6dff40a3f634ddf7df1c35eca6e7dc45
#
_cell.length_a   1.000
_cell.length_b   1.000
_cell.length_c   1.000
_cell.angle_alpha   90.00
_cell.angle_beta   90.00
_cell.angle_gamma   90.00
#
_symmetry.space_group_name_H-M   'P 1'
#
loop_
_entity.id
_entity.type
_entity.pdbx_description
1 polymer ?
#
loop_
_entity_poly.entity_id
_entity_poly.type
_entity_poly.pdbx_seq_one_letter_code
_entity_poly.pdbx_strand_id
1 'polypeptide(L)'
;AEAFKTGGWKLVASPIYLAMAGVALWMLPFNTRFQTSDNVYYNELQANGLYKFYEAFLKNELDYMQFYRTLPEDRAAALVHDEYRSEGQNHRYITSPNEERHPNIVLVTLESMSASFMARYGSSDGLTPRLDSLCGKALVFDRLFATGNRTVRGLEAVTLSLPPCPGQSIIKRPRNAGMHSTGAMLRDKGYDVLYFYGGNSYFDNMETFFGGNGY
;
A
#
# COMPACT_ATOMS: atom_id res chain seq x y z
N ALA A 1 -18.85 -24.55 40.92
CA ALA A 1 -19.33 -23.13 41.00
C ALA A 1 -19.35 -22.58 42.41
N GLU A 2 -19.45 -23.39 43.47
CA GLU A 2 -19.49 -22.90 44.87
C GLU A 2 -18.10 -22.61 45.46
N ALA A 3 -17.04 -23.24 44.98
CA ALA A 3 -15.67 -23.04 45.49
C ALA A 3 -15.12 -21.62 45.27
N PHE A 4 -15.70 -20.84 44.37
CA PHE A 4 -15.29 -19.47 44.10
C PHE A 4 -15.93 -18.41 45.00
N LYS A 5 -16.81 -18.81 45.91
CA LYS A 5 -17.54 -17.87 46.81
C LYS A 5 -16.79 -17.48 48.08
N THR A 6 -15.76 -18.23 48.44
CA THR A 6 -14.99 -17.92 49.68
C THR A 6 -13.82 -16.99 49.38
N GLY A 7 -13.73 -15.84 50.08
CA GLY A 7 -12.71 -14.82 49.87
C GLY A 7 -11.26 -15.33 50.01
N GLY A 8 -11.03 -16.39 50.78
CA GLY A 8 -9.71 -17.00 50.97
C GLY A 8 -9.14 -17.66 49.69
N TRP A 9 -9.98 -18.25 48.84
CA TRP A 9 -9.53 -18.85 47.57
C TRP A 9 -9.02 -17.80 46.56
N LYS A 10 -9.64 -16.63 46.52
CA LYS A 10 -9.20 -15.53 45.66
C LYS A 10 -7.80 -15.02 46.00
N LEU A 11 -7.46 -14.99 47.30
CA LEU A 11 -6.14 -14.59 47.79
C LEU A 11 -5.02 -15.56 47.37
N VAL A 12 -5.34 -16.85 47.23
CA VAL A 12 -4.37 -17.87 46.76
C VAL A 12 -4.35 -17.97 45.24
N ALA A 13 -5.51 -17.88 44.60
CA ALA A 13 -5.61 -18.03 43.14
C ALA A 13 -5.02 -16.83 42.39
N SER A 14 -5.20 -15.60 42.88
CA SER A 14 -4.70 -14.42 42.15
C SER A 14 -3.18 -14.39 41.97
N PRO A 15 -2.32 -14.70 42.95
CA PRO A 15 -0.88 -14.74 42.70
C PRO A 15 -0.47 -15.88 41.74
N ILE A 16 -1.19 -17.01 41.76
CA ILE A 16 -0.94 -18.11 40.82
C ILE A 16 -1.26 -17.66 39.38
N TYR A 17 -2.40 -17.01 39.14
CA TYR A 17 -2.74 -16.48 37.83
C TYR A 17 -1.76 -15.40 37.35
N LEU A 18 -1.32 -14.51 38.25
CA LEU A 18 -0.32 -13.50 37.93
C LEU A 18 1.04 -14.14 37.57
N ALA A 19 1.45 -15.16 38.33
CA ALA A 19 2.67 -15.92 38.03
C ALA A 19 2.57 -16.63 36.67
N MET A 20 1.44 -17.28 36.36
CA MET A 20 1.19 -17.91 35.08
C MET A 20 1.19 -16.89 33.94
N ALA A 21 0.56 -15.75 34.12
CA ALA A 21 0.60 -14.67 33.13
C ALA A 21 2.02 -14.13 32.93
N GLY A 22 2.79 -13.96 34.00
CA GLY A 22 4.20 -13.57 33.95
C GLY A 22 5.07 -14.59 33.16
N VAL A 23 4.88 -15.88 33.44
CA VAL A 23 5.56 -16.95 32.70
C VAL A 23 5.15 -16.96 31.22
N ALA A 24 3.86 -16.78 30.92
CA ALA A 24 3.36 -16.73 29.56
C ALA A 24 3.97 -15.54 28.79
N LEU A 25 4.02 -14.35 29.39
CA LEU A 25 4.65 -13.16 28.82
C LEU A 25 6.16 -13.36 28.63
N TRP A 26 6.84 -13.98 29.57
CA TRP A 26 8.26 -14.31 29.46
C TRP A 26 8.54 -15.31 28.32
N MET A 27 7.60 -16.23 28.06
CA MET A 27 7.71 -17.22 26.99
C MET A 27 7.43 -16.65 25.58
N LEU A 28 6.82 -15.48 25.44
CA LEU A 28 6.48 -14.89 24.14
C LEU A 28 7.68 -14.81 23.17
N PRO A 29 8.88 -14.34 23.57
CA PRO A 29 10.04 -14.29 22.67
C PRO A 29 10.52 -15.66 22.18
N PHE A 30 10.17 -16.75 22.89
CA PHE A 30 10.59 -18.11 22.49
C PHE A 30 9.84 -18.64 21.26
N ASN A 31 8.67 -18.07 20.92
CA ASN A 31 7.92 -18.48 19.74
C ASN A 31 8.70 -18.28 18.42
N THR A 32 9.65 -17.36 18.39
CA THR A 32 10.48 -17.10 17.20
C THR A 32 11.75 -17.97 17.15
N ARG A 33 12.17 -18.56 18.27
CA ARG A 33 13.39 -19.40 18.34
C ARG A 33 13.30 -20.72 17.59
N PHE A 34 12.10 -21.20 17.32
CA PHE A 34 11.85 -22.43 16.56
C PHE A 34 11.79 -22.19 15.06
N GLN A 35 11.86 -20.95 14.60
CA GLN A 35 11.91 -20.59 13.20
C GLN A 35 13.37 -20.68 12.71
N THR A 36 13.85 -21.88 12.49
CA THR A 36 15.27 -22.16 12.18
C THR A 36 15.50 -22.52 10.72
N SER A 37 14.47 -22.52 9.89
CA SER A 37 14.57 -22.85 8.47
C SER A 37 14.94 -21.63 7.64
N ASP A 38 15.79 -21.85 6.62
CA ASP A 38 16.06 -20.82 5.59
C ASP A 38 14.85 -20.56 4.69
N ASN A 39 13.83 -21.41 4.75
CA ASN A 39 12.58 -21.26 4.03
C ASN A 39 11.53 -20.57 4.92
N VAL A 40 11.18 -19.35 4.55
CA VAL A 40 10.19 -18.51 5.26
C VAL A 40 8.84 -19.20 5.42
N TYR A 41 8.39 -19.96 4.41
CA TYR A 41 7.11 -20.66 4.47
C TYR A 41 7.08 -21.75 5.55
N TYR A 42 8.19 -22.48 5.74
CA TYR A 42 8.28 -23.44 6.83
C TYR A 42 8.28 -22.78 8.20
N ASN A 43 8.94 -21.66 8.35
CA ASN A 43 8.92 -20.89 9.58
C ASN A 43 7.52 -20.38 9.92
N GLU A 44 6.76 -19.92 8.94
CA GLU A 44 5.37 -19.50 9.14
C GLU A 44 4.45 -20.66 9.50
N LEU A 45 4.65 -21.85 8.91
CA LEU A 45 3.88 -23.05 9.25
C LEU A 45 4.18 -23.58 10.66
N GLN A 46 5.40 -23.38 11.15
CA GLN A 46 5.83 -23.78 12.51
C GLN A 46 5.38 -22.76 13.56
N ALA A 47 5.02 -21.56 13.16
CA ALA A 47 4.69 -20.48 14.06
C ALA A 47 3.33 -20.72 14.77
N ASN A 48 3.22 -20.22 16.01
CA ASN A 48 1.95 -20.17 16.69
C ASN A 48 1.05 -19.09 16.03
N GLY A 49 -0.05 -19.51 15.42
CA GLY A 49 -0.93 -18.60 14.67
C GLY A 49 -1.51 -17.46 15.51
N LEU A 50 -1.84 -17.71 16.79
CA LEU A 50 -2.34 -16.66 17.68
C LEU A 50 -1.23 -15.63 17.99
N TYR A 51 -0.01 -16.09 18.24
CA TYR A 51 1.12 -15.20 18.45
C TYR A 51 1.40 -14.36 17.20
N LYS A 52 1.42 -14.99 16.02
CA LYS A 52 1.62 -14.30 14.73
C LYS A 52 0.53 -13.27 14.42
N PHE A 53 -0.70 -13.55 14.80
CA PHE A 53 -1.80 -12.59 14.69
C PHE A 53 -1.53 -11.33 15.53
N TYR A 54 -1.17 -11.48 16.80
CA TYR A 54 -0.83 -10.35 17.65
C TYR A 54 0.45 -9.63 17.22
N GLU A 55 1.45 -10.37 16.77
CA GLU A 55 2.69 -9.79 16.23
C GLU A 55 2.39 -8.94 14.99
N ALA A 56 1.60 -9.44 14.05
CA ALA A 56 1.19 -8.70 12.86
C ALA A 56 0.34 -7.46 13.21
N PHE A 57 -0.52 -7.56 14.23
CA PHE A 57 -1.31 -6.42 14.69
C PHE A 57 -0.44 -5.33 15.34
N LEU A 58 0.55 -5.70 16.13
CA LEU A 58 1.43 -4.75 16.82
C LEU A 58 2.53 -4.19 15.89
N LYS A 59 3.03 -5.00 14.95
CA LYS A 59 4.10 -4.65 14.01
C LYS A 59 3.53 -4.46 12.60
N ASN A 60 2.54 -3.60 12.43
CA ASN A 60 1.89 -3.38 11.13
C ASN A 60 2.82 -2.70 10.09
N GLU A 61 4.10 -2.56 10.38
CA GLU A 61 5.11 -2.04 9.46
C GLU A 61 6.05 -3.17 9.01
N LEU A 62 6.26 -3.27 7.69
CA LEU A 62 7.19 -4.22 7.11
C LEU A 62 8.63 -3.71 7.26
N ASP A 63 9.47 -4.48 7.91
CA ASP A 63 10.91 -4.22 7.91
C ASP A 63 11.54 -4.76 6.60
N TYR A 64 11.83 -3.86 5.68
CA TYR A 64 12.42 -4.21 4.38
C TYR A 64 13.80 -4.84 4.52
N MET A 65 14.60 -4.41 5.49
CA MET A 65 15.95 -4.92 5.70
C MET A 65 15.93 -6.37 6.19
N GLN A 66 14.90 -6.75 6.92
CA GLN A 66 14.72 -8.11 7.44
C GLN A 66 14.15 -9.08 6.39
N PHE A 67 13.18 -8.63 5.58
CA PHE A 67 12.38 -9.52 4.73
C PHE A 67 12.78 -9.51 3.26
N TYR A 68 13.53 -8.50 2.81
CA TYR A 68 13.91 -8.35 1.40
C TYR A 68 15.40 -8.17 1.24
N ARG A 69 15.91 -8.66 0.13
CA ARG A 69 17.27 -8.32 -0.30
C ARG A 69 17.28 -6.85 -0.70
N THR A 70 18.02 -6.05 0.03
CA THR A 70 18.23 -4.64 -0.27
C THR A 70 19.61 -4.45 -0.90
N LEU A 71 19.77 -3.38 -1.65
CA LEU A 71 21.06 -2.96 -2.18
C LEU A 71 21.68 -1.92 -1.23
N PRO A 72 23.01 -1.82 -1.19
CA PRO A 72 23.66 -0.67 -0.59
C PRO A 72 23.13 0.63 -1.19
N GLU A 73 22.99 1.66 -0.38
CA GLU A 73 22.31 2.91 -0.75
C GLU A 73 22.96 3.59 -1.96
N ASP A 74 24.28 3.62 -2.02
CA ASP A 74 25.07 4.15 -3.13
C ASP A 74 24.78 3.44 -4.46
N ARG A 75 24.68 2.11 -4.41
CA ARG A 75 24.34 1.31 -5.60
C ARG A 75 22.89 1.49 -6.00
N ALA A 76 21.97 1.56 -5.05
CA ALA A 76 20.55 1.82 -5.32
C ALA A 76 20.38 3.21 -5.98
N ALA A 77 21.03 4.23 -5.45
CA ALA A 77 21.03 5.57 -6.01
C ALA A 77 21.62 5.61 -7.44
N ALA A 78 22.73 4.91 -7.68
CA ALA A 78 23.32 4.82 -9.01
C ALA A 78 22.39 4.17 -10.05
N LEU A 79 21.69 3.09 -9.67
CA LEU A 79 20.71 2.44 -10.54
C LEU A 79 19.51 3.34 -10.85
N VAL A 80 18.99 4.04 -9.84
CA VAL A 80 17.92 5.02 -10.02
C VAL A 80 18.36 6.16 -10.93
N HIS A 81 19.58 6.68 -10.73
CA HIS A 81 20.16 7.71 -11.58
C HIS A 81 20.26 7.25 -13.06
N ASP A 82 20.73 6.03 -13.29
CA ASP A 82 20.90 5.48 -14.64
C ASP A 82 19.52 5.25 -15.33
N GLU A 83 18.57 4.65 -14.61
CA GLU A 83 17.23 4.34 -15.15
C GLU A 83 16.44 5.61 -15.49
N TYR A 84 16.42 6.57 -14.58
CA TYR A 84 15.62 7.80 -14.74
C TYR A 84 16.39 8.97 -15.34
N ARG A 85 17.67 8.80 -15.64
CA ARG A 85 18.56 9.88 -16.11
C ARG A 85 18.42 11.12 -15.22
N SER A 86 18.46 10.90 -13.90
CA SER A 86 18.28 11.97 -12.93
C SER A 86 19.48 12.91 -12.92
N GLU A 87 19.24 14.20 -12.70
CA GLU A 87 20.28 15.20 -12.48
C GLU A 87 20.50 15.31 -10.96
N GLY A 88 21.71 14.97 -10.48
CA GLY A 88 22.00 14.99 -9.04
C GLY A 88 21.34 13.86 -8.24
N GLN A 89 20.93 14.13 -7.00
CA GLN A 89 20.32 13.14 -6.11
C GLN A 89 18.83 12.92 -6.44
N ASN A 90 18.53 12.04 -7.39
CA ASN A 90 17.18 11.58 -7.69
C ASN A 90 16.20 12.65 -8.19
N HIS A 91 16.67 13.73 -8.79
CA HIS A 91 15.81 14.74 -9.40
C HIS A 91 15.89 14.64 -10.93
N ARG A 92 14.75 14.72 -11.58
CA ARG A 92 14.66 14.87 -13.03
C ARG A 92 13.69 15.99 -13.34
N TYR A 93 14.19 16.99 -14.07
CA TYR A 93 13.36 18.07 -14.58
C TYR A 93 12.76 17.68 -15.92
N ILE A 94 11.44 17.74 -16.04
CA ILE A 94 10.74 17.58 -17.30
C ILE A 94 10.52 19.01 -17.85
N THR A 95 11.23 19.34 -18.92
CA THR A 95 11.11 20.64 -19.58
C THR A 95 10.40 20.48 -20.90
N SER A 96 9.63 21.51 -21.28
CA SER A 96 9.00 21.61 -22.60
C SER A 96 9.40 22.93 -23.24
N PRO A 97 9.70 22.97 -24.55
CA PRO A 97 9.94 24.22 -25.26
C PRO A 97 8.63 25.03 -25.49
N ASN A 98 7.48 24.42 -25.24
CA ASN A 98 6.18 25.05 -25.43
C ASN A 98 5.82 25.90 -24.19
N GLU A 99 5.00 26.92 -24.41
CA GLU A 99 4.40 27.70 -23.34
C GLU A 99 3.57 26.80 -22.42
N GLU A 100 3.61 27.09 -21.10
CA GLU A 100 2.82 26.40 -20.13
C GLU A 100 1.32 26.65 -20.38
N ARG A 101 0.55 25.57 -20.42
CA ARG A 101 -0.90 25.61 -20.59
C ARG A 101 -1.56 25.03 -19.36
N HIS A 102 -2.69 25.58 -18.97
CA HIS A 102 -3.47 25.15 -17.81
C HIS A 102 -4.86 24.61 -18.24
N PRO A 103 -4.90 23.48 -19.01
CA PRO A 103 -6.17 22.85 -19.35
C PRO A 103 -6.82 22.23 -18.11
N ASN A 104 -8.15 22.11 -18.11
CA ASN A 104 -8.81 21.27 -17.12
C ASN A 104 -8.42 19.81 -17.33
N ILE A 105 -8.12 19.12 -16.23
CA ILE A 105 -7.69 17.72 -16.21
C ILE A 105 -8.76 16.90 -15.51
N VAL A 106 -9.26 15.87 -16.19
CA VAL A 106 -10.18 14.88 -15.61
C VAL A 106 -9.51 13.53 -15.71
N LEU A 107 -9.10 13.00 -14.55
CA LEU A 107 -8.53 11.65 -14.45
C LEU A 107 -9.61 10.69 -13.96
N VAL A 108 -9.93 9.68 -14.76
CA VAL A 108 -10.91 8.65 -14.41
C VAL A 108 -10.21 7.32 -14.20
N THR A 109 -10.22 6.82 -12.97
CA THR A 109 -9.72 5.48 -12.64
C THR A 109 -10.89 4.50 -12.60
N LEU A 110 -10.82 3.46 -13.41
CA LEU A 110 -11.87 2.45 -13.52
C LEU A 110 -11.47 1.20 -12.72
N GLU A 111 -12.31 0.85 -11.75
CA GLU A 111 -12.13 -0.36 -10.96
C GLU A 111 -12.37 -1.61 -11.80
N SER A 112 -11.51 -2.62 -11.63
CA SER A 112 -11.65 -3.95 -12.25
C SER A 112 -11.80 -3.93 -13.77
N MET A 113 -11.38 -2.87 -14.44
CA MET A 113 -11.46 -2.78 -15.90
C MET A 113 -10.35 -3.60 -16.55
N SER A 114 -10.72 -4.54 -17.39
CA SER A 114 -9.80 -5.37 -18.17
C SER A 114 -9.91 -5.07 -19.65
N ALA A 115 -8.80 -5.13 -20.35
CA ALA A 115 -8.75 -5.07 -21.82
C ALA A 115 -9.61 -6.18 -22.46
N SER A 116 -9.77 -7.33 -21.78
CA SER A 116 -10.61 -8.44 -22.26
C SER A 116 -12.10 -8.09 -22.42
N PHE A 117 -12.58 -6.99 -21.83
CA PHE A 117 -13.96 -6.53 -21.99
C PHE A 117 -14.17 -5.64 -23.22
N MET A 118 -13.07 -5.18 -23.84
CA MET A 118 -13.12 -4.22 -24.93
C MET A 118 -13.11 -4.91 -26.30
N ALA A 119 -13.98 -4.44 -27.20
CA ALA A 119 -14.01 -4.94 -28.57
C ALA A 119 -12.69 -4.70 -29.33
N ARG A 120 -12.00 -3.59 -29.02
CA ARG A 120 -10.67 -3.27 -29.55
C ARG A 120 -9.66 -4.39 -29.31
N TYR A 121 -9.76 -5.13 -28.23
CA TYR A 121 -8.86 -6.23 -27.87
C TYR A 121 -9.46 -7.62 -28.08
N GLY A 122 -10.55 -7.71 -28.85
CA GLY A 122 -11.12 -8.97 -29.33
C GLY A 122 -12.37 -9.46 -28.59
N SER A 123 -12.93 -8.69 -27.63
CA SER A 123 -14.20 -9.04 -27.04
C SER A 123 -15.35 -8.90 -28.03
N SER A 124 -16.19 -9.93 -28.14
CA SER A 124 -17.44 -9.92 -28.93
C SER A 124 -18.69 -9.55 -28.10
N ASP A 125 -18.52 -9.36 -26.79
CA ASP A 125 -19.65 -9.23 -25.85
C ASP A 125 -20.31 -7.85 -25.86
N GLY A 126 -19.68 -6.86 -26.48
CA GLY A 126 -20.20 -5.50 -26.60
C GLY A 126 -20.36 -4.77 -25.27
N LEU A 127 -19.52 -5.08 -24.27
CA LEU A 127 -19.62 -4.55 -22.91
C LEU A 127 -19.21 -3.08 -22.79
N THR A 128 -18.31 -2.62 -23.67
CA THR A 128 -17.70 -1.29 -23.56
C THR A 128 -17.84 -0.44 -24.84
N PRO A 129 -19.04 -0.34 -25.46
CA PRO A 129 -19.19 0.28 -26.77
C PRO A 129 -18.81 1.78 -26.80
N ARG A 130 -19.01 2.48 -25.67
CA ARG A 130 -18.66 3.90 -25.56
C ARG A 130 -17.16 4.10 -25.41
N LEU A 131 -16.50 3.25 -24.62
CA LEU A 131 -15.06 3.29 -24.43
C LEU A 131 -14.34 2.88 -25.73
N ASP A 132 -14.81 1.84 -26.42
CA ASP A 132 -14.29 1.44 -27.72
C ASP A 132 -14.43 2.56 -28.77
N SER A 133 -15.58 3.26 -28.79
CA SER A 133 -15.78 4.43 -29.65
C SER A 133 -14.81 5.58 -29.32
N LEU A 134 -14.56 5.81 -28.01
CA LEU A 134 -13.61 6.83 -27.57
C LEU A 134 -12.18 6.51 -28.00
N CYS A 135 -11.79 5.26 -27.95
CA CYS A 135 -10.46 4.81 -28.39
C CYS A 135 -10.17 5.17 -29.87
N GLY A 136 -11.19 5.27 -30.70
CA GLY A 136 -11.04 5.73 -32.08
C GLY A 136 -10.77 7.24 -32.25
N LYS A 137 -10.90 8.03 -31.19
CA LYS A 137 -10.81 9.50 -31.19
C LYS A 137 -9.76 10.04 -30.21
N ALA A 138 -9.03 9.18 -29.54
CA ALA A 138 -8.09 9.52 -28.49
C ALA A 138 -6.74 8.84 -28.67
N LEU A 139 -5.73 9.31 -27.94
CA LEU A 139 -4.48 8.58 -27.80
C LEU A 139 -4.72 7.36 -26.91
N VAL A 140 -4.36 6.19 -27.40
CA VAL A 140 -4.53 4.92 -26.68
C VAL A 140 -3.16 4.29 -26.45
N PHE A 141 -2.91 3.89 -25.22
CA PHE A 141 -1.73 3.15 -24.82
C PHE A 141 -2.05 1.65 -24.79
N ASP A 142 -1.73 0.93 -25.86
CA ASP A 142 -2.08 -0.50 -25.99
C ASP A 142 -1.32 -1.43 -25.03
N ARG A 143 -0.23 -0.96 -24.44
CA ARG A 143 0.60 -1.72 -23.49
C ARG A 143 0.61 -1.09 -22.10
N LEU A 144 -0.51 -0.55 -21.67
CA LEU A 144 -0.68 -0.02 -20.33
C LEU A 144 -1.13 -1.13 -19.39
N PHE A 145 -0.38 -1.33 -18.32
CA PHE A 145 -0.68 -2.33 -17.30
C PHE A 145 -0.89 -1.66 -15.95
N ALA A 146 -1.85 -2.19 -15.18
CA ALA A 146 -1.96 -1.80 -13.79
C ALA A 146 -0.72 -2.24 -13.02
N THR A 147 -0.23 -1.38 -12.14
CA THR A 147 0.98 -1.65 -11.34
C THR A 147 0.77 -2.65 -10.20
N GLY A 148 -0.47 -3.07 -9.96
CA GLY A 148 -0.83 -4.08 -8.97
C GLY A 148 -2.27 -4.52 -9.13
N ASN A 149 -2.62 -5.60 -8.44
CA ASN A 149 -3.93 -6.25 -8.50
C ASN A 149 -4.91 -5.78 -7.42
N ARG A 150 -4.61 -4.67 -6.74
CA ARG A 150 -5.45 -4.05 -5.72
C ARG A 150 -5.65 -2.58 -6.02
N THR A 151 -6.85 -2.06 -5.75
CA THR A 151 -7.21 -0.64 -5.94
C THR A 151 -6.18 0.31 -5.34
N VAL A 152 -5.82 0.09 -4.09
CA VAL A 152 -4.83 0.92 -3.37
C VAL A 152 -3.45 0.92 -4.03
N ARG A 153 -3.06 -0.13 -4.75
CA ARG A 153 -1.79 -0.19 -5.47
C ARG A 153 -1.81 0.67 -6.73
N GLY A 154 -2.89 0.59 -7.47
CA GLY A 154 -3.10 1.45 -8.64
C GLY A 154 -3.17 2.93 -8.25
N LEU A 155 -3.90 3.23 -7.18
CA LEU A 155 -4.05 4.60 -6.69
C LEU A 155 -2.72 5.18 -6.18
N GLU A 156 -1.92 4.45 -5.40
CA GLU A 156 -0.60 4.95 -4.97
C GLU A 156 0.34 5.22 -6.15
N ALA A 157 0.30 4.39 -7.18
CA ALA A 157 1.12 4.60 -8.37
C ALA A 157 0.69 5.85 -9.16
N VAL A 158 -0.62 6.06 -9.33
CA VAL A 158 -1.17 7.21 -10.06
C VAL A 158 -0.96 8.51 -9.29
N THR A 159 -1.12 8.48 -7.96
CA THR A 159 -1.04 9.69 -7.13
C THR A 159 0.36 10.07 -6.72
N LEU A 160 1.22 9.08 -6.46
CA LEU A 160 2.58 9.30 -5.95
C LEU A 160 3.67 9.02 -7.00
N SER A 161 3.30 8.51 -8.18
CA SER A 161 4.24 8.08 -9.22
C SER A 161 5.26 7.03 -8.74
N LEU A 162 4.87 6.22 -7.75
CA LEU A 162 5.71 5.19 -7.18
C LEU A 162 5.29 3.79 -7.66
N PRO A 163 6.21 2.92 -8.01
CA PRO A 163 5.88 1.51 -8.21
C PRO A 163 5.41 0.90 -6.88
N PRO A 164 4.53 -0.11 -6.93
CA PRO A 164 4.04 -0.73 -5.71
C PRO A 164 5.20 -1.40 -4.96
N CYS A 165 5.35 -1.01 -3.70
CA CYS A 165 6.34 -1.59 -2.80
C CYS A 165 5.74 -2.80 -2.06
N PRO A 166 6.54 -3.78 -1.66
CA PRO A 166 6.08 -4.86 -0.80
C PRO A 166 5.44 -4.37 0.51
N GLY A 167 4.63 -5.22 1.14
CA GLY A 167 3.94 -4.90 2.40
C GLY A 167 2.67 -4.10 2.19
N GLN A 168 2.26 -3.33 3.19
CA GLN A 168 1.06 -2.51 3.17
C GLN A 168 1.18 -1.37 2.15
N SER A 169 0.11 -1.08 1.39
CA SER A 169 0.06 0.09 0.51
C SER A 169 0.26 1.38 1.31
N ILE A 170 0.96 2.34 0.72
CA ILE A 170 1.22 3.66 1.32
C ILE A 170 -0.09 4.34 1.75
N ILE A 171 -1.16 4.19 0.97
CA ILE A 171 -2.49 4.74 1.28
C ILE A 171 -2.99 4.29 2.66
N LYS A 172 -2.68 3.05 3.04
CA LYS A 172 -3.11 2.44 4.31
C LYS A 172 -2.09 2.59 5.45
N ARG A 173 -0.91 3.13 5.19
CA ARG A 173 0.11 3.29 6.23
C ARG A 173 -0.21 4.48 7.14
N PRO A 174 0.20 4.47 8.39
CA PRO A 174 0.20 5.67 9.22
C PRO A 174 1.16 6.72 8.64
N ARG A 175 0.91 8.00 8.93
CA ARG A 175 1.78 9.12 8.50
C ARG A 175 1.98 9.20 6.99
N ASN A 176 0.89 9.04 6.24
CA ASN A 176 0.85 9.07 4.78
C ASN A 176 0.36 10.41 4.21
N ALA A 177 0.32 11.45 5.00
CA ALA A 177 -0.03 12.82 4.57
C ALA A 177 1.23 13.65 4.26
N GLY A 178 1.06 14.73 3.51
CA GLY A 178 2.14 15.66 3.15
C GLY A 178 3.16 15.09 2.17
N MET A 179 2.79 14.07 1.42
CA MET A 179 3.65 13.47 0.40
C MET A 179 3.64 14.30 -0.88
N HIS A 180 4.71 14.22 -1.66
CA HIS A 180 4.75 14.79 -2.99
C HIS A 180 3.84 13.99 -3.92
N SER A 181 2.64 14.52 -4.17
CA SER A 181 1.59 13.86 -4.94
C SER A 181 1.25 14.64 -6.21
N THR A 182 0.59 13.96 -7.15
CA THR A 182 0.03 14.64 -8.34
C THR A 182 -0.94 15.77 -7.94
N GLY A 183 -1.74 15.55 -6.89
CA GLY A 183 -2.64 16.57 -6.36
C GLY A 183 -1.91 17.79 -5.79
N ALA A 184 -0.90 17.57 -4.95
CA ALA A 184 -0.08 18.66 -4.39
C ALA A 184 0.63 19.44 -5.51
N MET A 185 1.24 18.74 -6.48
CA MET A 185 1.92 19.38 -7.62
C MET A 185 0.97 20.23 -8.45
N LEU A 186 -0.25 19.79 -8.70
CA LEU A 186 -1.24 20.57 -9.44
C LEU A 186 -1.73 21.78 -8.65
N ARG A 187 -1.92 21.67 -7.34
CA ARG A 187 -2.23 22.79 -6.46
C ARG A 187 -1.15 23.86 -6.48
N ASP A 188 0.12 23.45 -6.43
CA ASP A 188 1.26 24.38 -6.52
C ASP A 188 1.29 25.15 -7.85
N LYS A 189 0.67 24.59 -8.89
CA LYS A 189 0.47 25.23 -10.19
C LYS A 189 -0.86 26.02 -10.30
N GLY A 190 -1.59 26.20 -9.21
CA GLY A 190 -2.81 27.00 -9.14
C GLY A 190 -4.09 26.28 -9.57
N TYR A 191 -4.09 24.96 -9.64
CA TYR A 191 -5.31 24.18 -9.90
C TYR A 191 -6.15 23.99 -8.64
N ASP A 192 -7.47 24.03 -8.80
CA ASP A 192 -8.40 23.46 -7.83
C ASP A 192 -8.44 21.94 -8.05
N VAL A 193 -7.96 21.20 -7.08
CA VAL A 193 -7.87 19.73 -7.17
C VAL A 193 -8.97 19.09 -6.35
N LEU A 194 -9.76 18.23 -6.99
CA LEU A 194 -10.90 17.57 -6.40
C LEU A 194 -10.78 16.05 -6.60
N TYR A 195 -11.09 15.29 -5.55
CA TYR A 195 -11.17 13.84 -5.59
C TYR A 195 -12.62 13.39 -5.39
N PHE A 196 -13.15 12.67 -6.37
CA PHE A 196 -14.48 12.08 -6.31
C PHE A 196 -14.36 10.57 -6.18
N TYR A 197 -15.05 10.02 -5.20
CA TYR A 197 -15.09 8.58 -4.96
C TYR A 197 -16.53 8.09 -4.87
N GLY A 198 -16.88 7.03 -5.62
CA GLY A 198 -18.22 6.48 -5.68
C GLY A 198 -18.61 5.61 -4.49
N GLY A 199 -17.71 5.36 -3.54
CA GLY A 199 -17.92 4.55 -2.35
C GLY A 199 -17.86 5.36 -1.06
N ASN A 200 -17.76 4.65 0.07
CA ASN A 200 -17.57 5.27 1.37
C ASN A 200 -16.11 5.73 1.51
N SER A 201 -15.89 7.00 1.81
CA SER A 201 -14.57 7.62 1.91
C SER A 201 -13.65 6.98 2.97
N TYR A 202 -14.24 6.37 3.99
CA TYR A 202 -13.51 5.62 5.02
C TYR A 202 -12.89 4.32 4.47
N PHE A 203 -13.46 3.74 3.40
CA PHE A 203 -12.94 2.53 2.79
C PHE A 203 -11.51 2.77 2.27
N ASP A 204 -10.61 1.85 2.59
CA ASP A 204 -9.21 1.90 2.19
C ASP A 204 -8.47 3.20 2.55
N ASN A 205 -8.96 3.93 3.57
CA ASN A 205 -8.35 5.18 4.05
C ASN A 205 -8.33 6.33 3.01
N MET A 206 -9.29 6.30 2.07
CA MET A 206 -9.33 7.24 0.94
C MET A 206 -9.37 8.70 1.40
N GLU A 207 -10.29 9.03 2.30
CA GLU A 207 -10.47 10.40 2.80
C GLU A 207 -9.20 10.97 3.42
N THR A 208 -8.59 10.22 4.34
CA THR A 208 -7.37 10.66 5.04
C THR A 208 -6.20 10.83 4.08
N PHE A 209 -6.02 9.87 3.17
CA PHE A 209 -4.91 9.91 2.24
C PHE A 209 -5.06 11.03 1.21
N PHE A 210 -6.18 11.13 0.51
CA PHE A 210 -6.37 12.13 -0.53
C PHE A 210 -6.44 13.52 0.05
N GLY A 211 -7.21 13.74 1.13
CA GLY A 211 -7.28 15.03 1.82
C GLY A 211 -5.93 15.48 2.40
N GLY A 212 -5.10 14.55 2.86
CA GLY A 212 -3.76 14.83 3.38
C GLY A 212 -2.69 15.08 2.30
N ASN A 213 -2.99 14.84 1.01
CA ASN A 213 -2.03 14.88 -0.09
C ASN A 213 -2.47 15.77 -1.27
N GLY A 214 -3.23 16.81 -1.00
CA GLY A 214 -3.50 17.87 -1.98
C GLY A 214 -4.72 17.64 -2.87
N TYR A 215 -5.68 16.80 -2.45
CA TYR A 215 -6.95 16.60 -3.15
C TYR A 215 -8.13 17.13 -2.37
#